data_4bb0387449323e200ccd0025bea8f2c4
#
_entry.id   4bb0387449323e200ccd0025bea8f2c4
#
_cell.length_a   1.000
_cell.length_b   1.000
_cell.length_c   1.000
_cell.angle_alpha   90.00
_cell.angle_beta   90.00
_cell.angle_gamma   90.00
#
_symmetry.space_group_name_H-M   'P 1'
#
loop_
_entity.id
_entity.type
_entity.pdbx_description
1 polymer ?
#
loop_
_entity_poly.entity_id
_entity_poly.type
_entity_poly.pdbx_seq_one_letter_code
_entity_poly.pdbx_strand_id
1 'polypeptide(L)'
;MGAERRSMVMSEEEKKLTAYHEAGHAIVTINEKDAYPIHKATIIPRGRALGMVMQLPERDEVSQTREQLHAQMAIAMGGRVAEELIFGDDKVTTGASSDIEQATKRARAMVMRAGLSKEMGPVAYGENEEEVFLGRSVARQQNMSEETARKVDSLSLIHI
;
A
#
# COMPACT_ATOMS: atom_id res chain seq x y z
N MET A 1 14.69 -5.07 -4.22
CA MET A 1 13.94 -5.41 -5.45
C MET A 1 14.70 -6.50 -6.20
N GLY A 2 14.01 -7.51 -6.79
CA GLY A 2 14.65 -8.60 -7.53
C GLY A 2 15.22 -8.17 -8.88
N ALA A 3 16.04 -9.03 -9.50
CA ALA A 3 16.58 -8.83 -10.85
C ALA A 3 15.45 -8.83 -11.91
N GLU A 4 15.65 -8.14 -13.01
CA GLU A 4 14.74 -8.16 -14.16
C GLU A 4 14.64 -9.58 -14.75
N ARG A 5 13.41 -10.03 -14.98
CA ARG A 5 13.11 -11.36 -15.55
C ARG A 5 12.68 -11.22 -17.00
N ARG A 6 13.61 -10.78 -17.87
CA ARG A 6 13.35 -10.57 -19.29
C ARG A 6 13.01 -11.85 -20.08
N SER A 7 13.32 -13.02 -19.52
CA SER A 7 12.99 -14.31 -20.11
C SER A 7 11.60 -14.82 -19.77
N MET A 8 10.85 -14.13 -18.93
CA MET A 8 9.48 -14.51 -18.60
C MET A 8 8.56 -14.18 -19.78
N VAL A 9 7.93 -15.20 -20.32
CA VAL A 9 6.97 -15.04 -21.42
C VAL A 9 5.60 -14.73 -20.80
N MET A 10 5.13 -13.51 -20.99
CA MET A 10 3.77 -13.09 -20.65
C MET A 10 2.90 -13.17 -21.90
N SER A 11 1.64 -13.58 -21.74
CA SER A 11 0.64 -13.45 -22.82
C SER A 11 0.36 -11.98 -23.12
N GLU A 12 -0.18 -11.68 -24.30
CA GLU A 12 -0.56 -10.30 -24.64
C GLU A 12 -1.66 -9.76 -23.72
N GLU A 13 -2.55 -10.62 -23.24
CA GLU A 13 -3.58 -10.25 -22.27
C GLU A 13 -2.98 -9.86 -20.92
N GLU A 14 -2.01 -10.65 -20.42
CA GLU A 14 -1.28 -10.33 -19.17
C GLU A 14 -0.47 -9.05 -19.30
N LYS A 15 0.19 -8.84 -20.43
CA LYS A 15 0.91 -7.57 -20.70
C LYS A 15 -0.03 -6.37 -20.68
N LYS A 16 -1.19 -6.52 -21.34
CA LYS A 16 -2.21 -5.46 -21.40
C LYS A 16 -2.74 -5.16 -20.00
N LEU A 17 -3.10 -6.18 -19.24
CA LEU A 17 -3.60 -6.02 -17.87
C LEU A 17 -2.55 -5.34 -16.99
N THR A 18 -1.30 -5.83 -17.01
CA THR A 18 -0.18 -5.22 -16.27
C THR A 18 0.04 -3.77 -16.68
N ALA A 19 -0.03 -3.46 -17.98
CA ALA A 19 0.18 -2.10 -18.46
C ALA A 19 -0.89 -1.12 -17.94
N TYR A 20 -2.15 -1.51 -17.90
CA TYR A 20 -3.20 -0.69 -17.33
C TYR A 20 -3.09 -0.57 -15.81
N HIS A 21 -2.74 -1.64 -15.12
CA HIS A 21 -2.47 -1.63 -13.69
C HIS A 21 -1.37 -0.61 -13.34
N GLU A 22 -0.21 -0.69 -13.97
CA GLU A 22 0.90 0.23 -13.75
C GLU A 22 0.56 1.67 -14.21
N ALA A 23 -0.21 1.80 -15.29
CA ALA A 23 -0.70 3.11 -15.71
C ALA A 23 -1.63 3.74 -14.66
N GLY A 24 -2.45 2.95 -13.96
CA GLY A 24 -3.27 3.39 -12.84
C GLY A 24 -2.44 4.02 -11.74
N HIS A 25 -1.39 3.34 -11.28
CA HIS A 25 -0.45 3.89 -10.30
C HIS A 25 0.20 5.19 -10.80
N ALA A 26 0.65 5.20 -12.06
CA ALA A 26 1.30 6.37 -12.64
C ALA A 26 0.37 7.58 -12.75
N ILE A 27 -0.88 7.38 -13.22
CA ILE A 27 -1.86 8.44 -13.36
C ILE A 27 -2.20 9.06 -12.01
N VAL A 28 -2.45 8.23 -10.99
CA VAL A 28 -2.70 8.73 -9.62
C VAL A 28 -1.48 9.49 -9.12
N THR A 29 -0.26 8.95 -9.29
CA THR A 29 0.97 9.63 -8.86
C THR A 29 1.12 11.03 -9.47
N ILE A 30 0.84 11.18 -10.77
CA ILE A 30 0.98 12.48 -11.47
C ILE A 30 -0.05 13.49 -10.97
N ASN A 31 -1.22 13.04 -10.54
CA ASN A 31 -2.31 13.91 -10.10
C ASN A 31 -2.30 14.19 -8.60
N GLU A 32 -1.55 13.44 -7.80
CA GLU A 32 -1.41 13.67 -6.37
C GLU A 32 -0.26 14.66 -6.09
N LYS A 33 -0.60 15.83 -5.55
CA LYS A 33 0.37 16.92 -5.29
C LYS A 33 1.45 16.55 -4.26
N ASP A 34 1.14 15.64 -3.34
CA ASP A 34 2.00 15.20 -2.26
C ASP A 34 2.70 13.86 -2.57
N ALA A 35 2.61 13.42 -3.83
CA ALA A 35 3.32 12.25 -4.32
C ALA A 35 4.78 12.56 -4.67
N TYR A 36 5.64 11.57 -4.54
CA TYR A 36 7.01 11.67 -5.07
C TYR A 36 6.99 11.55 -6.59
N PRO A 37 7.92 12.22 -7.29
CA PRO A 37 7.99 12.13 -8.73
C PRO A 37 8.25 10.71 -9.22
N ILE A 38 7.66 10.37 -10.37
CA ILE A 38 7.89 9.08 -11.01
C ILE A 38 9.32 9.07 -11.57
N HIS A 39 10.12 8.11 -11.11
CA HIS A 39 11.42 7.85 -11.68
C HIS A 39 11.35 6.88 -12.87
N LYS A 40 10.52 5.83 -12.75
CA LYS A 40 10.38 4.79 -13.76
C LYS A 40 9.03 4.09 -13.67
N ALA A 41 8.42 3.84 -14.84
CA ALA A 41 7.31 2.91 -15.00
C ALA A 41 7.71 1.80 -16.00
N THR A 42 7.36 0.55 -15.73
CA THR A 42 7.73 -0.59 -16.59
C THR A 42 6.79 -1.77 -16.38
N ILE A 43 6.57 -2.54 -17.43
CA ILE A 43 5.90 -3.84 -17.38
C ILE A 43 6.90 -5.01 -17.48
N ILE A 44 8.19 -4.74 -17.34
CA ILE A 44 9.21 -5.81 -17.30
C ILE A 44 9.19 -6.46 -15.92
N PRO A 45 8.91 -7.76 -15.83
CA PRO A 45 8.84 -8.46 -14.55
C PRO A 45 10.12 -8.38 -13.74
N ARG A 46 9.97 -8.16 -12.42
CA ARG A 46 11.07 -8.17 -11.43
C ARG A 46 10.67 -8.98 -10.21
N GLY A 47 11.40 -10.03 -9.91
CA GLY A 47 11.06 -10.91 -8.80
C GLY A 47 9.65 -11.50 -8.97
N ARG A 48 8.72 -11.16 -8.09
CA ARG A 48 7.30 -11.58 -8.17
C ARG A 48 6.40 -10.53 -8.83
N ALA A 49 6.86 -9.30 -9.03
CA ALA A 49 6.09 -8.24 -9.66
C ALA A 49 6.15 -8.37 -11.18
N LEU A 50 5.00 -8.23 -11.86
CA LEU A 50 4.88 -8.25 -13.32
C LEU A 50 5.18 -6.89 -13.95
N GLY A 51 5.01 -5.81 -13.19
CA GLY A 51 5.33 -4.45 -13.56
C GLY A 51 5.76 -3.65 -12.33
N MET A 52 6.00 -2.36 -12.51
CA MET A 52 6.39 -1.48 -11.42
C MET A 52 6.31 0.00 -11.82
N VAL A 53 5.76 0.82 -10.96
CA VAL A 53 5.96 2.26 -10.94
C VAL A 53 6.89 2.61 -9.77
N MET A 54 8.05 3.15 -10.07
CA MET A 54 9.04 3.57 -9.08
C MET A 54 8.95 5.07 -8.89
N GLN A 55 8.78 5.48 -7.66
CA GLN A 55 8.86 6.87 -7.22
C GLN A 55 10.16 7.05 -6.44
N LEU A 56 10.76 8.22 -6.55
CA LEU A 56 11.93 8.59 -5.75
C LEU A 56 11.69 9.94 -5.09
N PRO A 57 11.87 10.05 -3.78
CA PRO A 57 11.86 11.33 -3.10
C PRO A 57 13.04 12.19 -3.61
N GLU A 58 12.82 13.49 -3.77
CA GLU A 58 13.87 14.43 -4.17
C GLU A 58 14.90 14.68 -3.08
N ARG A 59 14.58 14.35 -1.85
CA ARG A 59 15.41 14.53 -0.65
C ARG A 59 15.22 13.34 0.28
N ASP A 60 16.18 13.15 1.17
CA ASP A 60 16.04 12.22 2.29
C ASP A 60 14.95 12.75 3.24
N GLU A 61 13.90 11.97 3.42
CA GLU A 61 12.80 12.29 4.32
C GLU A 61 12.87 11.43 5.57
N VAL A 62 12.84 12.11 6.72
CA VAL A 62 12.85 11.46 8.03
C VAL A 62 11.42 11.24 8.56
N SER A 63 10.45 12.03 8.07
CA SER A 63 9.06 11.98 8.50
C SER A 63 8.11 12.21 7.33
N GLN A 64 6.89 11.69 7.45
CA GLN A 64 5.86 11.85 6.43
C GLN A 64 4.63 12.56 7.02
N THR A 65 4.03 13.43 6.23
CA THR A 65 2.79 14.11 6.61
C THR A 65 1.59 13.19 6.39
N ARG A 66 0.45 13.56 6.96
CA ARG A 66 -0.83 12.87 6.71
C ARG A 66 -1.18 12.91 5.22
N GLU A 67 -0.98 14.03 4.55
CA GLU A 67 -1.27 14.21 3.13
C GLU A 67 -0.42 13.29 2.26
N GLN A 68 0.88 13.17 2.56
CA GLN A 68 1.76 12.21 1.88
C GLN A 68 1.33 10.76 2.08
N LEU A 69 0.88 10.38 3.29
CA LEU A 69 0.38 9.03 3.54
C LEU A 69 -0.92 8.75 2.78
N HIS A 70 -1.83 9.73 2.69
CA HIS A 70 -3.04 9.61 1.87
C HIS A 70 -2.69 9.45 0.38
N ALA A 71 -1.79 10.29 -0.15
CA ALA A 71 -1.33 10.17 -1.53
C ALA A 71 -0.74 8.77 -1.81
N GLN A 72 0.08 8.24 -0.91
CA GLN A 72 0.66 6.90 -1.05
C GLN A 72 -0.40 5.78 -1.02
N MET A 73 -1.45 5.91 -0.23
CA MET A 73 -2.57 4.96 -0.23
C MET A 73 -3.38 5.05 -1.52
N ALA A 74 -3.71 6.26 -1.98
CA ALA A 74 -4.40 6.47 -3.24
C ALA A 74 -3.60 5.89 -4.42
N ILE A 75 -2.29 6.14 -4.46
CA ILE A 75 -1.40 5.57 -5.48
C ILE A 75 -1.41 4.05 -5.45
N ALA A 76 -1.32 3.44 -4.26
CA ALA A 76 -1.36 1.98 -4.12
C ALA A 76 -2.67 1.38 -4.66
N MET A 77 -3.80 2.05 -4.50
CA MET A 77 -5.08 1.58 -5.01
C MET A 77 -5.28 1.84 -6.51
N GLY A 78 -4.46 2.70 -7.11
CA GLY A 78 -4.58 3.11 -8.52
C GLY A 78 -4.56 1.96 -9.51
N GLY A 79 -3.72 0.96 -9.29
CA GLY A 79 -3.64 -0.23 -10.14
C GLY A 79 -4.93 -1.06 -10.10
N ARG A 80 -5.44 -1.34 -8.90
CA ARG A 80 -6.71 -2.07 -8.71
C ARG A 80 -7.90 -1.36 -9.36
N VAL A 81 -7.99 -0.05 -9.18
CA VAL A 81 -9.07 0.76 -9.77
C VAL A 81 -8.97 0.78 -11.29
N ALA A 82 -7.77 0.85 -11.84
CA ALA A 82 -7.57 0.79 -13.30
C ALA A 82 -8.02 -0.55 -13.89
N GLU A 83 -7.72 -1.69 -13.23
CA GLU A 83 -8.22 -3.00 -13.65
C GLU A 83 -9.75 -3.01 -13.69
N GLU A 84 -10.40 -2.52 -12.65
CA GLU A 84 -11.86 -2.48 -12.53
C GLU A 84 -12.51 -1.62 -13.63
N LEU A 85 -11.99 -0.42 -13.86
CA LEU A 85 -12.51 0.51 -14.85
C LEU A 85 -12.37 -0.01 -16.29
N ILE A 86 -11.28 -0.70 -16.60
CA ILE A 86 -10.97 -1.13 -17.98
C ILE A 86 -11.52 -2.52 -18.30
N PHE A 87 -11.48 -3.44 -17.35
CA PHE A 87 -11.84 -4.85 -17.60
C PHE A 87 -13.15 -5.25 -16.91
N GLY A 88 -13.68 -4.44 -16.01
CA GLY A 88 -14.84 -4.72 -15.19
C GLY A 88 -14.51 -5.47 -13.91
N ASP A 89 -15.41 -5.39 -12.94
CA ASP A 89 -15.20 -5.92 -11.57
C ASP A 89 -14.93 -7.44 -11.56
N ASP A 90 -15.61 -8.19 -12.38
CA ASP A 90 -15.45 -9.65 -12.47
C ASP A 90 -14.06 -10.09 -13.00
N LYS A 91 -13.30 -9.19 -13.62
CA LYS A 91 -11.98 -9.49 -14.21
C LYS A 91 -10.81 -8.88 -13.45
N VAL A 92 -11.07 -8.35 -12.29
CA VAL A 92 -10.00 -7.88 -11.41
C VAL A 92 -9.17 -9.05 -10.92
N THR A 93 -7.87 -8.85 -10.85
CA THR A 93 -6.95 -9.93 -10.53
C THR A 93 -6.40 -9.83 -9.12
N THR A 94 -5.75 -10.90 -8.68
CA THR A 94 -4.98 -10.92 -7.43
C THR A 94 -3.67 -10.13 -7.52
N GLY A 95 -3.35 -9.53 -8.66
CA GLY A 95 -2.14 -8.75 -8.89
C GLY A 95 -1.99 -7.58 -7.91
N ALA A 96 -3.11 -6.95 -7.56
CA ALA A 96 -3.15 -5.84 -6.61
C ALA A 96 -3.01 -6.25 -5.12
N SER A 97 -2.81 -7.54 -4.79
CA SER A 97 -2.77 -7.99 -3.39
C SER A 97 -1.72 -7.27 -2.55
N SER A 98 -0.53 -7.05 -3.12
CA SER A 98 0.56 -6.34 -2.44
C SER A 98 0.23 -4.86 -2.19
N ASP A 99 -0.45 -4.21 -3.13
CA ASP A 99 -0.83 -2.81 -3.04
C ASP A 99 -1.91 -2.60 -1.98
N ILE A 100 -2.91 -3.47 -1.97
CA ILE A 100 -3.96 -3.50 -0.95
C ILE A 100 -3.34 -3.73 0.45
N GLU A 101 -2.41 -4.68 0.57
CA GLU A 101 -1.72 -4.95 1.84
C GLU A 101 -0.93 -3.72 2.31
N GLN A 102 -0.20 -3.06 1.41
CA GLN A 102 0.55 -1.86 1.74
C GLN A 102 -0.35 -0.69 2.12
N ALA A 103 -1.44 -0.44 1.38
CA ALA A 103 -2.42 0.59 1.72
C ALA A 103 -3.02 0.33 3.10
N THR A 104 -3.43 -0.91 3.39
CA THR A 104 -3.98 -1.32 4.69
C THR A 104 -2.99 -1.12 5.83
N LYS A 105 -1.74 -1.53 5.65
CA LYS A 105 -0.68 -1.33 6.66
C LYS A 105 -0.44 0.16 6.94
N ARG A 106 -0.43 1.01 5.90
CA ARG A 106 -0.25 2.46 6.06
C ARG A 106 -1.44 3.10 6.80
N ALA A 107 -2.67 2.76 6.42
CA ALA A 107 -3.87 3.27 7.08
C ALA A 107 -3.89 2.90 8.58
N ARG A 108 -3.60 1.64 8.90
CA ARG A 108 -3.50 1.18 10.29
C ARG A 108 -2.38 1.88 11.05
N ALA A 109 -1.20 2.00 10.47
CA ALA A 109 -0.07 2.68 11.11
C ALA A 109 -0.38 4.16 11.36
N MET A 110 -1.07 4.83 10.44
CA MET A 110 -1.49 6.22 10.57
C MET A 110 -2.45 6.41 11.75
N VAL A 111 -3.43 5.50 11.92
CA VAL A 111 -4.41 5.56 13.00
C VAL A 111 -3.81 5.11 14.33
N MET A 112 -3.05 4.01 14.35
CA MET A 112 -2.62 3.34 15.58
C MET A 112 -1.30 3.86 16.14
N ARG A 113 -0.34 4.21 15.29
CA ARG A 113 1.05 4.51 15.72
C ARG A 113 1.44 5.98 15.56
N ALA A 114 1.00 6.60 14.46
CA ALA A 114 1.43 7.95 14.12
C ALA A 114 0.60 9.06 14.77
N GLY A 115 -0.51 8.72 15.44
CA GLY A 115 -1.40 9.71 16.08
C GLY A 115 -2.01 10.70 15.07
N LEU A 116 -2.17 10.30 13.82
CA LEU A 116 -2.64 11.16 12.74
C LEU A 116 -4.16 11.11 12.52
N SER A 117 -4.89 10.27 13.26
CA SER A 117 -6.35 10.28 13.27
C SER A 117 -6.87 11.37 14.20
N LYS A 118 -7.81 12.20 13.72
CA LYS A 118 -8.46 13.22 14.56
C LYS A 118 -9.34 12.59 15.64
N GLU A 119 -9.97 11.46 15.33
CA GLU A 119 -10.90 10.75 16.22
C GLU A 119 -10.19 9.96 17.30
N MET A 120 -9.01 9.43 17.02
CA MET A 120 -8.22 8.65 17.99
C MET A 120 -7.23 9.52 18.77
N GLY A 121 -6.91 10.70 18.23
CA GLY A 121 -5.94 11.60 18.84
C GLY A 121 -4.48 11.12 18.75
N PRO A 122 -3.53 11.86 19.34
CA PRO A 122 -2.10 11.55 19.31
C PRO A 122 -1.74 10.51 20.38
N VAL A 123 -2.35 9.33 20.29
CA VAL A 123 -2.13 8.20 21.21
C VAL A 123 -1.68 7.00 20.38
N ALA A 124 -0.66 6.29 20.84
CA ALA A 124 -0.24 5.04 20.22
C ALA A 124 -1.08 3.88 20.77
N TYR A 125 -1.74 3.19 19.84
CA TYR A 125 -2.48 1.95 20.10
C TYR A 125 -1.74 0.80 19.44
N GLY A 126 -1.52 -0.29 20.12
CA GLY A 126 -0.93 -1.47 19.49
C GLY A 126 -0.10 -2.30 20.44
N GLU A 127 0.21 -3.49 19.96
CA GLU A 127 1.07 -4.43 20.66
C GLU A 127 2.51 -3.87 20.68
N ASN A 128 3.14 -3.91 21.83
CA ASN A 128 4.60 -3.85 21.89
C ASN A 128 5.11 -5.11 21.19
N GLU A 129 5.65 -4.94 19.98
CA GLU A 129 6.48 -5.98 19.33
C GLU A 129 7.82 -6.07 20.05
N GLU A 130 7.82 -6.18 21.37
CA GLU A 130 9.02 -6.43 22.15
C GLU A 130 9.02 -7.87 22.62
N GLU A 131 10.09 -8.52 22.15
CA GLU A 131 10.68 -9.76 22.63
C GLU A 131 10.06 -11.08 22.17
N VAL A 132 10.51 -11.51 20.99
CA VAL A 132 10.80 -12.93 20.78
C VAL A 132 12.04 -13.30 21.63
N PHE A 133 11.83 -13.47 22.92
CA PHE A 133 12.83 -14.07 23.77
C PHE A 133 12.48 -15.54 23.99
N LEU A 134 13.27 -16.41 23.39
CA LEU A 134 13.32 -17.85 23.68
C LEU A 134 12.01 -18.65 23.51
N GLY A 135 11.46 -18.75 22.30
CA GLY A 135 10.65 -19.93 21.91
C GLY A 135 9.33 -20.16 22.67
N ARG A 136 8.84 -19.24 23.48
CA ARG A 136 7.52 -19.26 24.08
C ARG A 136 6.64 -18.20 23.42
N SER A 137 5.58 -18.66 22.75
CA SER A 137 4.46 -17.79 22.39
C SER A 137 3.81 -17.29 23.68
N VAL A 138 4.21 -16.11 24.15
CA VAL A 138 3.45 -15.40 25.18
C VAL A 138 2.14 -14.99 24.52
N ALA A 139 1.01 -15.29 25.16
CA ALA A 139 -0.29 -14.91 24.70
C ALA A 139 -0.29 -13.42 24.36
N ARG A 140 -0.67 -13.08 23.09
CA ARG A 140 -0.80 -11.70 22.62
C ARG A 140 -1.83 -11.00 23.50
N GLN A 141 -1.37 -10.17 24.41
CA GLN A 141 -2.24 -9.29 25.15
C GLN A 141 -2.62 -8.14 24.23
N GLN A 142 -3.87 -8.11 23.79
CA GLN A 142 -4.40 -6.93 23.11
C GLN A 142 -4.43 -5.77 24.13
N ASN A 143 -3.52 -4.81 23.95
CA ASN A 143 -3.43 -3.63 24.81
C ASN A 143 -4.50 -2.56 24.49
N MET A 144 -5.61 -2.95 23.89
CA MET A 144 -6.74 -2.07 23.60
C MET A 144 -8.08 -2.77 23.83
N SER A 145 -9.11 -2.00 24.19
CA SER A 145 -10.47 -2.53 24.33
C SER A 145 -11.04 -2.96 22.97
N GLU A 146 -12.03 -3.85 22.98
CA GLU A 146 -12.75 -4.25 21.76
C GLU A 146 -13.39 -3.04 21.05
N GLU A 147 -13.90 -2.07 21.79
CA GLU A 147 -14.47 -0.84 21.25
C GLU A 147 -13.40 -0.03 20.49
N THR A 148 -12.22 0.12 21.09
CA THR A 148 -11.09 0.78 20.44
C THR A 148 -10.66 0.03 19.19
N ALA A 149 -10.57 -1.29 19.22
CA ALA A 149 -10.22 -2.10 18.06
C ALA A 149 -11.21 -1.91 16.90
N ARG A 150 -12.51 -1.94 17.18
CA ARG A 150 -13.56 -1.68 16.17
C ARG A 150 -13.47 -0.27 15.61
N LYS A 151 -13.15 0.73 16.43
CA LYS A 151 -12.97 2.10 15.97
C LYS A 151 -11.73 2.25 15.08
N VAL A 152 -10.62 1.61 15.41
CA VAL A 152 -9.41 1.54 14.59
C VAL A 152 -9.71 0.91 13.23
N ASP A 153 -10.42 -0.22 13.21
CA ASP A 153 -10.78 -0.89 11.94
C ASP A 153 -11.67 0.00 11.08
N SER A 154 -12.71 0.62 11.67
CA SER A 154 -13.59 1.54 10.95
C SER A 154 -12.83 2.74 10.37
N LEU A 155 -11.97 3.38 11.15
CA LEU A 155 -11.17 4.53 10.71
C LEU A 155 -10.12 4.14 9.65
N SER A 156 -9.53 2.96 9.77
CA SER A 156 -8.59 2.47 8.78
C SER A 156 -9.26 2.24 7.42
N LEU A 157 -10.50 1.73 7.41
CA LEU A 157 -11.29 1.55 6.18
C LEU A 157 -11.67 2.86 5.49
N ILE A 158 -11.88 3.94 6.24
CA ILE A 158 -12.19 5.27 5.67
C ILE A 158 -11.01 5.83 4.87
N HIS A 159 -9.79 5.44 5.20
CA HIS A 159 -8.57 5.95 4.56
C HIS A 159 -8.12 5.13 3.34
N ILE A 160 -8.73 3.98 3.09
CA ILE A 160 -8.46 3.12 1.94
C ILE A 160 -9.54 3.31 0.87
#